data_9e22246cb71bec7935de45025623c155
#
_entry.id   9e22246cb71bec7935de45025623c155
#
_cell.length_a   1.000
_cell.length_b   1.000
_cell.length_c   1.000
_cell.angle_alpha   90.00
_cell.angle_beta   90.00
_cell.angle_gamma   90.00
#
_symmetry.space_group_name_H-M   'P 1'
#
loop_
_entity.id
_entity.type
_entity.pdbx_description
1 polymer ?
#
loop_
_entity_poly.entity_id
_entity_poly.type
_entity_poly.pdbx_seq_one_letter_code
_entity_poly.pdbx_strand_id
1 'polypeptide(L)' 'MTEKEMIQKNVEEFVRLQRYMLLAEKDSEVYKCMKERYISLKVILTASGINLTELDRIKE' A
#
# COMPACT_ATOMS: atom_id res chain seq x y z
N MET A 1 11.87 -12.28 -13.13
CA MET A 1 11.75 -11.09 -12.28
C MET A 1 12.60 -11.29 -11.03
N THR A 2 13.44 -10.33 -10.69
CA THR A 2 14.25 -10.42 -9.48
C THR A 2 13.41 -10.03 -8.26
N GLU A 3 13.85 -10.48 -7.08
CA GLU A 3 13.21 -10.12 -5.81
C GLU A 3 13.17 -8.61 -5.61
N LYS A 4 14.26 -7.94 -5.98
CA LYS A 4 14.36 -6.47 -5.88
C LYS A 4 13.31 -5.77 -6.74
N GLU A 5 13.08 -6.27 -7.94
CA GLU A 5 12.07 -5.71 -8.84
C GLU A 5 10.66 -5.91 -8.30
N MET A 6 10.40 -7.08 -7.71
CA MET A 6 9.11 -7.37 -7.07
C MET A 6 8.85 -6.40 -5.91
N ILE A 7 9.85 -6.21 -5.07
CA ILE A 7 9.73 -5.29 -3.93
C ILE A 7 9.47 -3.87 -4.42
N GLN A 8 10.20 -3.43 -5.45
CA GLN A 8 10.04 -2.10 -6.02
C GLN A 8 8.62 -1.89 -6.56
N LYS A 9 8.08 -2.88 -7.28
CA LYS A 9 6.72 -2.81 -7.81
C LYS A 9 5.69 -2.74 -6.69
N ASN A 10 5.89 -3.50 -5.63
CA ASN A 10 5.00 -3.48 -4.48
C ASN A 10 5.03 -2.12 -3.77
N VAL A 11 6.21 -1.51 -3.65
CA VAL A 11 6.34 -0.16 -3.07
C VAL A 11 5.58 0.86 -3.93
N GLU A 12 5.76 0.80 -5.25
CA GLU A 12 5.07 1.71 -6.17
C GLU A 12 3.55 1.55 -6.08
N GLU A 13 3.07 0.31 -6.03
CA GLU A 13 1.65 0.01 -5.90
C GLU A 13 1.11 0.54 -4.57
N PHE A 14 1.86 0.36 -3.50
CA PHE A 14 1.48 0.83 -2.17
C PHE A 14 1.30 2.36 -2.14
N VAL A 15 2.24 3.08 -2.70
CA VAL A 15 2.18 4.55 -2.75
C VAL A 15 1.02 5.01 -3.63
N ARG A 16 0.84 4.40 -4.79
CA ARG A 16 -0.25 4.74 -5.71
C ARG A 16 -1.61 4.46 -5.09
N LEU A 17 -1.73 3.31 -4.43
CA LEU A 17 -2.98 2.91 -3.79
C LEU A 17 -3.39 3.90 -2.71
N GLN A 18 -2.45 4.34 -1.88
CA GLN A 18 -2.73 5.35 -0.85
C GLN A 18 -3.22 6.66 -1.46
N ARG A 19 -2.64 7.05 -2.59
CA ARG A 19 -3.07 8.26 -3.30
C ARG A 19 -4.54 8.16 -3.69
N TYR A 20 -4.95 7.01 -4.23
CA TYR A 20 -6.35 6.77 -4.59
C TYR A 20 -7.25 6.74 -3.36
N MET A 21 -6.80 6.14 -2.28
CA MET A 21 -7.55 6.09 -1.03
C MET A 21 -7.81 7.50 -0.48
N LEU A 22 -6.83 8.38 -0.58
CA LEU A 22 -6.98 9.77 -0.12
C LEU A 22 -7.98 10.56 -0.96
N LEU A 23 -8.18 10.17 -2.22
CA LEU A 23 -9.15 10.80 -3.11
C LEU A 23 -10.54 10.20 -2.98
N ALA A 24 -10.68 9.00 -2.45
CA ALA A 24 -11.96 8.31 -2.31
C ALA A 24 -12.62 8.67 -0.99
N GLU A 25 -13.95 8.55 -0.94
CA GLU A 25 -14.69 8.72 0.30
C GLU A 25 -14.45 7.53 1.20
N LYS A 26 -14.18 7.79 2.48
CA LYS A 26 -13.83 6.76 3.45
C LYS A 26 -14.92 5.72 3.68
N ASP A 27 -16.18 6.09 3.46
CA ASP A 27 -17.30 5.18 3.66
C ASP A 27 -17.71 4.41 2.42
N SER A 28 -17.01 4.63 1.30
CA SER A 28 -17.35 3.98 0.03
C SER A 28 -16.86 2.54 -0.02
N GLU A 29 -17.55 1.72 -0.83
CA GLU A 29 -17.11 0.34 -1.10
C GLU A 29 -15.73 0.32 -1.76
N VAL A 30 -15.48 1.28 -2.63
CA VAL A 30 -14.19 1.41 -3.32
C VAL A 30 -13.06 1.61 -2.30
N TYR A 31 -13.28 2.47 -1.31
CA TYR A 31 -12.29 2.70 -0.26
C TYR A 31 -12.03 1.43 0.54
N LYS A 32 -13.08 0.70 0.89
CA LYS A 32 -12.94 -0.55 1.64
C LYS A 32 -12.12 -1.59 0.88
N CYS A 33 -12.37 -1.74 -0.42
CA CYS A 33 -11.60 -2.64 -1.27
C CYS A 33 -10.13 -2.22 -1.36
N MET A 34 -9.89 -0.95 -1.52
CA MET A 34 -8.53 -0.41 -1.56
C MET A 34 -7.81 -0.61 -0.24
N LYS A 35 -8.52 -0.45 0.87
CA LYS A 35 -7.94 -0.63 2.20
C LYS A 35 -7.51 -2.08 2.43
N GLU A 36 -8.27 -3.05 1.95
CA GLU A 36 -7.88 -4.45 2.04
C GLU A 36 -6.55 -4.69 1.32
N ARG A 37 -6.42 -4.16 0.11
CA ARG A 37 -5.18 -4.28 -0.66
C ARG A 37 -4.03 -3.53 0.03
N TYR A 38 -4.32 -2.37 0.60
CA TYR A 38 -3.37 -1.58 1.36
C TYR A 38 -2.79 -2.37 2.53
N ILE A 39 -3.64 -3.04 3.30
CA ILE A 39 -3.21 -3.85 4.43
C ILE A 39 -2.34 -5.03 3.96
N SER A 40 -2.76 -5.71 2.88
CA SER A 40 -2.00 -6.81 2.30
C SER A 40 -0.60 -6.37 1.87
N LEU A 41 -0.50 -5.24 1.17
CA LEU A 41 0.79 -4.70 0.74
C LEU A 41 1.64 -4.29 1.93
N LYS A 42 1.04 -3.73 2.96
CA LYS A 42 1.73 -3.33 4.18
C LYS A 42 2.40 -4.54 4.84
N VAL A 43 1.68 -5.66 4.93
CA VAL A 43 2.21 -6.91 5.48
C VAL A 43 3.36 -7.42 4.63
N ILE A 44 3.18 -7.46 3.31
CA ILE A 44 4.20 -7.95 2.37
C ILE A 44 5.48 -7.12 2.47
N LEU A 45 5.36 -5.81 2.46
CA LEU A 45 6.51 -4.91 2.50
C LEU A 45 7.22 -4.96 3.85
N THR A 46 6.47 -5.06 4.94
CA THR A 46 7.05 -5.21 6.27
C THR A 46 7.82 -6.52 6.38
N ALA A 47 7.28 -7.60 5.84
CA ALA A 47 7.95 -8.89 5.82
C ALA A 47 9.22 -8.86 4.97
N SER A 48 9.27 -8.00 3.97
CA SER A 48 10.44 -7.82 3.12
C SER A 48 11.50 -6.90 3.72
N GLY A 49 11.26 -6.37 4.92
CA GLY A 49 12.20 -5.51 5.61
C GLY A 49 12.13 -4.04 5.22
N ILE A 50 11.07 -3.65 4.53
CA ILE A 50 10.88 -2.26 4.11
C ILE A 50 10.33 -1.44 5.27
N ASN A 51 10.95 -0.30 5.54
CA ASN A 51 10.45 0.63 6.54
C ASN A 51 9.36 1.50 5.94
N LEU A 52 8.13 1.34 6.43
CA LEU A 52 6.96 2.04 5.90
C LEU A 52 6.69 3.38 6.57
N THR A 53 7.50 3.78 7.54
CA THR A 53 7.25 5.01 8.32
C THR A 53 7.07 6.24 7.40
N GLU A 54 7.89 6.37 6.38
CA GLU A 54 7.81 7.50 5.45
C GLU A 54 6.84 7.24 4.30
N LEU A 55 6.61 5.99 3.97
CA LEU A 55 5.75 5.62 2.84
C LEU A 55 4.28 5.56 3.22
N ASP A 56 3.98 5.27 4.48
CA ASP A 56 2.61 5.08 4.96
C ASP A 56 1.95 6.42 5.29
N ARG A 57 1.15 6.91 4.36
CA ARG A 57 0.42 8.18 4.53
C ARG A 57 -0.91 8.00 5.22
N ILE A 58 -1.50 6.83 5.10
CA ILE A 58 -2.80 6.51 5.71
C ILE A 58 -2.63 6.26 7.20
N LYS A 59 -1.54 5.59 7.58
CA LYS A 59 -1.18 5.31 8.98
C LYS A 59 -2.22 4.52 9.76
N GLU A 60 -2.80 3.54 9.14
CA GLU A 60 -3.74 2.63 9.78
C GLU A 60 -3.18 1.23 10.03
#